data_edb97837e48e5f9586b327b7e929df04
#
_entry.id   edb97837e48e5f9586b327b7e929df04
#
_cell.length_a   1.000
_cell.length_b   1.000
_cell.length_c   1.000
_cell.angle_alpha   90.00
_cell.angle_beta   90.00
_cell.angle_gamma   90.00
#
_symmetry.space_group_name_H-M   'P 1'
#
loop_
_entity.id
_entity.type
_entity.pdbx_description
1 polymer ?
#
loop_
_entity_poly.entity_id
_entity_poly.type
_entity_poly.pdbx_seq_one_letter_code
_entity_poly.pdbx_strand_id
1 'polypeptide(L)'
;DFLHANDRKGQTPGSGNSLDVDGRHGKVARRAAHILRDAVRLMLTKHQSVQVINARGNHDPDAAVSMEIALEAYFEKEPRVTVQRNDCKIQHFQWGNVCHFVYHGEKNRAHQLAHLTNRYREQIGQSQFVYVDNGHVHHKQREELGPCLFEVWNALTASDQYHADALYGASRSISSVVYHKQFGEVSRNVCDLRIIRQEAD
;
A
#
# COMPACT_ATOMS: atom_id res chain seq x y z
N ASP A 1 1.85 -4.48 4.23
CA ASP A 1 1.56 -4.72 5.67
C ASP A 1 0.50 -3.74 6.17
N PHE A 2 -0.76 -4.02 5.90
CA PHE A 2 -1.86 -3.26 6.49
C PHE A 2 -2.15 -3.74 7.91
N LEU A 3 -2.02 -5.05 8.15
CA LEU A 3 -2.04 -5.65 9.47
C LEU A 3 -0.63 -5.93 9.97
N HIS A 4 -0.38 -5.60 11.24
CA HIS A 4 0.92 -5.85 11.88
C HIS A 4 1.21 -7.34 12.07
N ALA A 5 0.19 -8.19 12.21
CA ALA A 5 0.32 -9.64 12.38
C ALA A 5 -0.65 -10.41 11.47
N ASN A 6 -0.15 -11.49 10.86
CA ASN A 6 -0.93 -12.36 9.98
C ASN A 6 -1.99 -13.19 10.74
N ASP A 7 -1.67 -13.59 11.95
CA ASP A 7 -2.48 -14.49 12.76
C ASP A 7 -2.35 -14.20 14.27
N ARG A 8 -2.82 -15.13 15.10
CA ARG A 8 -2.78 -15.05 16.58
C ARG A 8 -1.41 -15.28 17.19
N LYS A 9 -0.42 -15.74 16.43
CA LYS A 9 0.89 -16.11 16.97
C LYS A 9 1.73 -14.88 17.33
N GLY A 10 1.41 -13.71 16.71
CA GLY A 10 2.18 -12.50 16.94
C GLY A 10 3.63 -12.62 16.48
N GLN A 11 3.85 -13.27 15.35
CA GLN A 11 5.16 -13.48 14.75
C GLN A 11 5.10 -13.20 13.25
N THR A 12 6.21 -12.71 12.67
CA THR A 12 6.34 -12.59 11.22
C THR A 12 6.33 -13.97 10.56
N PRO A 13 5.48 -14.22 9.54
CA PRO A 13 5.33 -15.55 8.94
C PRO A 13 6.63 -16.15 8.38
N GLY A 14 7.50 -15.30 7.81
CA GLY A 14 8.72 -15.76 7.14
C GLY A 14 9.92 -15.93 8.05
N SER A 15 10.14 -15.00 8.98
CA SER A 15 11.32 -14.97 9.85
C SER A 15 11.06 -15.44 11.28
N GLY A 16 9.80 -15.56 11.71
CA GLY A 16 9.42 -15.95 13.07
C GLY A 16 9.73 -14.89 14.14
N ASN A 17 10.07 -13.66 13.75
CA ASN A 17 10.34 -12.59 14.69
C ASN A 17 9.08 -12.26 15.49
N SER A 18 9.22 -12.12 16.82
CA SER A 18 8.12 -11.68 17.68
C SER A 18 7.66 -10.29 17.32
N LEU A 19 6.35 -10.09 17.27
CA LEU A 19 5.69 -8.82 17.02
C LEU A 19 5.08 -8.29 18.31
N ASP A 20 5.21 -6.99 18.53
CA ASP A 20 4.52 -6.30 19.62
C ASP A 20 3.06 -6.09 19.21
N VAL A 21 2.17 -6.95 19.72
CA VAL A 21 0.76 -6.97 19.39
C VAL A 21 -0.10 -6.51 20.56
N ASP A 22 -0.78 -5.39 20.35
CA ASP A 22 -1.65 -4.74 21.34
C ASP A 22 -3.12 -5.17 21.17
N GLY A 23 -3.41 -6.42 21.30
CA GLY A 23 -4.78 -6.91 21.33
C GLY A 23 -5.05 -8.22 20.60
N ARG A 24 -6.33 -8.63 20.60
CA ARG A 24 -6.75 -9.87 19.95
C ARG A 24 -6.81 -9.70 18.43
N HIS A 25 -6.11 -10.54 17.69
CA HIS A 25 -6.04 -10.52 16.23
C HIS A 25 -7.42 -10.34 15.55
N GLY A 26 -8.44 -11.11 15.94
CA GLY A 26 -9.79 -10.98 15.35
C GLY A 26 -10.46 -9.62 15.59
N LYS A 27 -10.10 -8.90 16.66
CA LYS A 27 -10.59 -7.55 16.94
C LYS A 27 -9.90 -6.54 16.04
N VAL A 28 -8.60 -6.69 15.86
CA VAL A 28 -7.77 -5.86 14.97
C VAL A 28 -8.22 -6.05 13.51
N ALA A 29 -8.33 -7.29 13.04
CA ALA A 29 -8.75 -7.60 11.68
C ALA A 29 -10.14 -7.03 11.35
N ARG A 30 -11.11 -7.14 12.28
CA ARG A 30 -12.44 -6.53 12.11
C ARG A 30 -12.38 -5.01 12.00
N ARG A 31 -11.59 -4.37 12.85
CA ARG A 31 -11.41 -2.91 12.80
C ARG A 31 -10.76 -2.48 11.50
N ALA A 32 -9.75 -3.20 11.04
CA ALA A 32 -9.08 -2.98 9.77
C ALA A 32 -10.06 -3.04 8.58
N ALA A 33 -10.88 -4.09 8.51
CA ALA A 33 -11.90 -4.21 7.47
C ALA A 33 -12.89 -3.03 7.46
N HIS A 34 -13.31 -2.56 8.64
CA HIS A 34 -14.17 -1.38 8.75
C HIS A 34 -13.48 -0.09 8.28
N ILE A 35 -12.20 0.11 8.64
CA ILE A 35 -11.43 1.28 8.21
C ILE A 35 -11.31 1.31 6.67
N LEU A 36 -10.95 0.21 6.04
CA LEU A 36 -10.85 0.12 4.59
C LEU A 36 -12.19 0.36 3.90
N ARG A 37 -13.26 -0.26 4.39
CA ARG A 37 -14.63 -0.04 3.90
C ARG A 37 -15.01 1.45 3.97
N ASP A 38 -14.79 2.08 5.11
CA ASP A 38 -15.20 3.46 5.34
C ASP A 38 -14.35 4.44 4.52
N ALA A 39 -13.05 4.13 4.31
CA ALA A 39 -12.19 4.88 3.40
C ALA A 39 -12.71 4.83 1.95
N VAL A 40 -13.07 3.64 1.44
CA VAL A 40 -13.65 3.50 0.09
C VAL A 40 -14.98 4.26 -0.02
N ARG A 41 -15.85 4.17 0.99
CA ARG A 41 -17.11 4.93 1.03
C ARG A 41 -16.88 6.43 0.98
N LEU A 42 -15.91 6.93 1.73
CA LEU A 42 -15.53 8.33 1.72
C LEU A 42 -15.03 8.77 0.33
N MET A 43 -14.18 7.96 -0.30
CA MET A 43 -13.71 8.23 -1.67
C MET A 43 -14.87 8.30 -2.67
N LEU A 44 -15.87 7.42 -2.57
CA LEU A 44 -17.06 7.41 -3.43
C LEU A 44 -17.93 8.67 -3.33
N THR A 45 -17.79 9.47 -2.28
CA THR A 45 -18.47 10.77 -2.17
C THR A 45 -17.90 11.84 -3.11
N LYS A 46 -16.67 11.63 -3.61
CA LYS A 46 -15.93 12.60 -4.43
C LYS A 46 -15.48 12.03 -5.78
N HIS A 47 -15.41 10.71 -5.91
CA HIS A 47 -14.91 10.04 -7.12
C HIS A 47 -16.02 9.24 -7.81
N GLN A 48 -15.95 9.16 -9.13
CA GLN A 48 -16.90 8.38 -9.95
C GLN A 48 -16.75 6.89 -9.72
N SER A 49 -15.50 6.43 -9.53
CA SER A 49 -15.17 5.03 -9.23
C SER A 49 -13.96 4.93 -8.34
N VAL A 50 -13.81 3.80 -7.66
CA VAL A 50 -12.68 3.48 -6.79
C VAL A 50 -12.16 2.10 -7.14
N GLN A 51 -10.89 2.00 -7.49
CA GLN A 51 -10.17 0.73 -7.61
C GLN A 51 -9.30 0.54 -6.38
N VAL A 52 -9.45 -0.59 -5.70
CA VAL A 52 -8.65 -0.95 -4.53
C VAL A 52 -7.57 -1.93 -4.97
N ILE A 53 -6.32 -1.60 -4.68
CA ILE A 53 -5.16 -2.48 -4.86
C ILE A 53 -4.55 -2.70 -3.49
N ASN A 54 -4.52 -3.96 -3.05
CA ASN A 54 -3.98 -4.36 -1.76
C ASN A 54 -2.63 -5.05 -1.93
N ALA A 55 -1.53 -4.37 -1.61
CA ALA A 55 -0.19 -4.95 -1.64
C ALA A 55 0.03 -5.83 -0.42
N ARG A 56 0.19 -7.13 -0.63
CA ARG A 56 0.49 -8.10 0.44
C ARG A 56 1.88 -7.87 0.99
N GLY A 57 1.99 -7.72 2.30
CA GLY A 57 3.25 -7.56 2.97
C GLY A 57 3.86 -8.85 3.52
N ASN A 58 4.98 -8.72 4.20
CA ASN A 58 5.63 -9.84 4.87
C ASN A 58 5.06 -10.10 6.27
N HIS A 59 4.32 -9.14 6.85
CA HIS A 59 3.64 -9.29 8.13
C HIS A 59 2.25 -9.92 8.00
N ASP A 60 1.54 -9.68 6.88
CA ASP A 60 0.13 -10.03 6.70
C ASP A 60 -0.19 -10.77 5.38
N PRO A 61 0.65 -11.69 4.89
CA PRO A 61 0.46 -12.27 3.56
C PRO A 61 -0.91 -12.94 3.36
N ASP A 62 -1.44 -13.64 4.35
CA ASP A 62 -2.74 -14.32 4.27
C ASP A 62 -3.88 -13.42 4.76
N ALA A 63 -3.61 -12.61 5.80
CA ALA A 63 -4.60 -11.67 6.31
C ALA A 63 -4.94 -10.59 5.28
N ALA A 64 -3.98 -10.14 4.47
CA ALA A 64 -4.22 -9.23 3.36
C ALA A 64 -5.20 -9.81 2.32
N VAL A 65 -5.08 -11.11 1.99
CA VAL A 65 -6.04 -11.82 1.11
C VAL A 65 -7.43 -11.84 1.73
N SER A 66 -7.51 -12.12 3.03
CA SER A 66 -8.79 -12.13 3.75
C SER A 66 -9.45 -10.75 3.75
N MET A 67 -8.68 -9.66 3.85
CA MET A 67 -9.17 -8.28 3.74
C MET A 67 -9.67 -7.96 2.32
N GLU A 68 -8.96 -8.42 1.29
CA GLU A 68 -9.36 -8.28 -0.11
C GLU A 68 -10.72 -8.95 -0.36
N ILE A 69 -10.88 -10.21 0.06
CA ILE A 69 -12.14 -10.96 -0.05
C ILE A 69 -13.27 -10.27 0.73
N ALA A 70 -13.01 -9.76 1.93
CA ALA A 70 -14.01 -9.06 2.72
C ALA A 70 -14.46 -7.76 2.05
N LEU A 71 -13.57 -6.97 1.46
CA LEU A 71 -13.91 -5.77 0.71
C LEU A 71 -14.69 -6.10 -0.56
N GLU A 72 -14.29 -7.12 -1.30
CA GLU A 72 -14.97 -7.58 -2.49
C GLU A 72 -16.42 -7.98 -2.16
N ALA A 73 -16.63 -8.83 -1.16
CA ALA A 73 -17.95 -9.24 -0.72
C ALA A 73 -18.78 -8.05 -0.24
N TYR A 74 -18.18 -7.09 0.45
CA TYR A 74 -18.88 -5.91 0.93
C TYR A 74 -19.39 -5.01 -0.20
N PHE A 75 -18.55 -4.82 -1.25
CA PHE A 75 -18.87 -3.95 -2.39
C PHE A 75 -19.42 -4.70 -3.60
N GLU A 76 -19.79 -5.98 -3.47
CA GLU A 76 -20.30 -6.82 -4.56
C GLU A 76 -21.41 -6.15 -5.38
N LYS A 77 -22.29 -5.37 -4.73
CA LYS A 77 -23.42 -4.67 -5.36
C LYS A 77 -23.13 -3.19 -5.70
N GLU A 78 -21.92 -2.71 -5.48
CA GLU A 78 -21.54 -1.33 -5.82
C GLU A 78 -20.67 -1.32 -7.10
N PRO A 79 -21.27 -1.04 -8.27
CA PRO A 79 -20.56 -1.14 -9.56
C PRO A 79 -19.43 -0.14 -9.73
N ARG A 80 -19.34 0.88 -8.89
CA ARG A 80 -18.28 1.88 -8.91
C ARG A 80 -17.03 1.43 -8.15
N VAL A 81 -17.05 0.29 -7.47
CA VAL A 81 -15.91 -0.24 -6.73
C VAL A 81 -15.38 -1.48 -7.41
N THR A 82 -14.09 -1.50 -7.66
CA THR A 82 -13.35 -2.67 -8.11
C THR A 82 -12.29 -3.02 -7.10
N VAL A 83 -12.33 -4.21 -6.53
CA VAL A 83 -11.24 -4.76 -5.72
C VAL A 83 -10.40 -5.63 -6.63
N GLN A 84 -9.14 -5.25 -6.85
CA GLN A 84 -8.25 -5.98 -7.75
C GLN A 84 -7.82 -7.29 -7.11
N ARG A 85 -8.17 -8.40 -7.74
CA ARG A 85 -7.71 -9.73 -7.37
C ARG A 85 -6.36 -9.99 -8.01
N ASN A 86 -5.39 -10.39 -7.24
CA ASN A 86 -4.11 -10.81 -7.80
C ASN A 86 -3.39 -11.74 -6.83
N ASP A 87 -3.02 -12.92 -7.32
CA ASP A 87 -2.21 -13.88 -6.56
C ASP A 87 -0.72 -13.53 -6.55
N CYS A 88 -0.29 -12.59 -7.39
CA CYS A 88 1.08 -12.11 -7.43
C CYS A 88 1.31 -11.00 -6.39
N LYS A 89 2.52 -10.97 -5.80
CA LYS A 89 2.91 -9.89 -4.87
C LYS A 89 3.01 -8.53 -5.55
N ILE A 90 3.40 -8.48 -6.82
CA ILE A 90 3.42 -7.26 -7.62
C ILE A 90 2.11 -7.15 -8.38
N GLN A 91 1.41 -6.06 -8.15
CA GLN A 91 0.19 -5.71 -8.84
C GLN A 91 0.45 -4.50 -9.75
N HIS A 92 -0.34 -4.32 -10.79
CA HIS A 92 -0.22 -3.16 -11.66
C HIS A 92 -1.58 -2.70 -12.17
N PHE A 93 -1.64 -1.44 -12.56
CA PHE A 93 -2.74 -0.91 -13.36
C PHE A 93 -2.25 0.12 -14.36
N GLN A 94 -2.98 0.27 -15.46
CA GLN A 94 -2.69 1.18 -16.54
C GLN A 94 -3.72 2.30 -16.59
N TRP A 95 -3.26 3.56 -16.73
CA TRP A 95 -4.09 4.73 -16.89
C TRP A 95 -3.55 5.61 -18.02
N GLY A 96 -4.01 5.38 -19.24
CA GLY A 96 -3.45 6.06 -20.42
C GLY A 96 -1.95 5.77 -20.58
N ASN A 97 -1.12 6.81 -20.58
CA ASN A 97 0.33 6.69 -20.65
C ASN A 97 1.02 6.42 -19.30
N VAL A 98 0.23 6.20 -18.26
CA VAL A 98 0.74 5.98 -16.90
C VAL A 98 0.55 4.52 -16.50
N CYS A 99 1.61 3.89 -16.05
CA CYS A 99 1.58 2.54 -15.45
C CYS A 99 2.06 2.61 -14.00
N HIS A 100 1.29 2.03 -13.10
CA HIS A 100 1.67 1.84 -11.71
C HIS A 100 1.94 0.37 -11.43
N PHE A 101 3.04 0.08 -10.77
CA PHE A 101 3.33 -1.18 -10.12
C PHE A 101 3.29 -0.98 -8.61
N VAL A 102 2.52 -1.78 -7.92
CA VAL A 102 2.36 -1.73 -6.46
C VAL A 102 2.95 -3.00 -5.86
N TYR A 103 3.91 -2.83 -4.97
CA TYR A 103 4.62 -3.92 -4.31
C TYR A 103 4.98 -3.53 -2.88
N HIS A 104 4.95 -4.47 -1.93
CA HIS A 104 5.27 -4.16 -0.55
C HIS A 104 6.70 -3.59 -0.36
N GLY A 105 7.69 -4.10 -1.08
CA GLY A 105 9.04 -3.53 -1.09
C GLY A 105 10.10 -4.31 -0.32
N GLU A 106 9.84 -5.55 0.08
CA GLU A 106 10.81 -6.39 0.81
C GLU A 106 12.04 -6.83 -0.03
N LYS A 107 12.05 -6.56 -1.35
CA LYS A 107 13.22 -6.78 -2.23
C LYS A 107 13.83 -5.43 -2.63
N ASN A 108 15.15 -5.41 -2.82
CA ASN A 108 15.83 -4.20 -3.27
C ASN A 108 15.38 -3.77 -4.67
N ARG A 109 15.55 -2.48 -5.01
CA ARG A 109 15.04 -1.88 -6.25
C ARG A 109 15.63 -2.47 -7.52
N ALA A 110 16.92 -2.82 -7.51
CA ALA A 110 17.56 -3.45 -8.66
C ALA A 110 16.93 -4.79 -8.99
N HIS A 111 16.62 -5.60 -7.97
CA HIS A 111 15.90 -6.86 -8.15
C HIS A 111 14.47 -6.65 -8.66
N GLN A 112 13.77 -5.66 -8.11
CA GLN A 112 12.43 -5.28 -8.58
C GLN A 112 12.48 -4.85 -10.06
N LEU A 113 13.40 -3.95 -10.42
CA LEU A 113 13.55 -3.47 -11.80
C LEU A 113 13.82 -4.62 -12.77
N ALA A 114 14.74 -5.53 -12.44
CA ALA A 114 15.03 -6.69 -13.28
C ALA A 114 13.78 -7.57 -13.49
N HIS A 115 12.99 -7.78 -12.43
CA HIS A 115 11.75 -8.54 -12.55
C HIS A 115 10.71 -7.82 -13.42
N LEU A 116 10.50 -6.52 -13.20
CA LEU A 116 9.53 -5.70 -13.92
C LEU A 116 9.87 -5.63 -15.42
N THR A 117 11.11 -5.34 -15.75
CA THR A 117 11.56 -5.24 -17.15
C THR A 117 11.51 -6.56 -17.92
N ASN A 118 11.65 -7.68 -17.22
CA ASN A 118 11.52 -9.01 -17.84
C ASN A 118 10.04 -9.42 -18.02
N ARG A 119 9.23 -9.26 -16.98
CA ARG A 119 7.87 -9.79 -16.97
C ARG A 119 6.83 -8.83 -17.55
N TYR A 120 7.01 -7.53 -17.38
CA TYR A 120 6.04 -6.49 -17.74
C TYR A 120 6.60 -5.53 -18.81
N ARG A 121 7.48 -6.04 -19.69
CA ARG A 121 8.12 -5.23 -20.74
C ARG A 121 7.14 -4.50 -21.65
N GLU A 122 5.99 -5.14 -21.92
CA GLU A 122 4.96 -4.59 -22.78
C GLU A 122 4.27 -3.40 -22.09
N GLN A 123 3.85 -3.56 -20.84
CA GLN A 123 3.21 -2.49 -20.06
C GLN A 123 4.16 -1.30 -19.87
N ILE A 124 5.44 -1.57 -19.59
CA ILE A 124 6.48 -0.53 -19.48
C ILE A 124 6.69 0.15 -20.83
N GLY A 125 6.81 -0.60 -21.92
CA GLY A 125 7.05 -0.07 -23.26
C GLY A 125 5.91 0.76 -23.84
N GLN A 126 4.68 0.50 -23.41
CA GLN A 126 3.47 1.27 -23.78
C GLN A 126 3.26 2.51 -22.91
N SER A 127 4.03 2.69 -21.85
CA SER A 127 3.87 3.76 -20.89
C SER A 127 4.95 4.81 -21.00
N GLN A 128 4.57 6.07 -20.92
CA GLN A 128 5.49 7.19 -20.82
C GLN A 128 5.96 7.43 -19.39
N PHE A 129 5.10 7.10 -18.43
CA PHE A 129 5.36 7.27 -16.99
C PHE A 129 5.14 5.95 -16.29
N VAL A 130 6.18 5.44 -15.64
CA VAL A 130 6.13 4.18 -14.88
C VAL A 130 6.49 4.44 -13.44
N TYR A 131 5.56 4.23 -12.54
CA TYR A 131 5.71 4.39 -11.10
C TYR A 131 5.77 3.02 -10.43
N VAL A 132 6.65 2.89 -9.44
CA VAL A 132 6.74 1.69 -8.60
C VAL A 132 6.56 2.10 -7.16
N ASP A 133 5.38 1.82 -6.63
CA ASP A 133 4.96 2.19 -5.28
C ASP A 133 5.33 1.10 -4.30
N ASN A 134 6.16 1.44 -3.31
CA ASN A 134 6.64 0.54 -2.27
C ASN A 134 6.32 1.07 -0.86
N GLY A 135 6.33 0.17 0.12
CA GLY A 135 6.29 0.43 1.54
C GLY A 135 7.49 -0.17 2.27
N HIS A 136 7.26 -1.01 3.27
CA HIS A 136 8.19 -1.87 4.02
C HIS A 136 9.16 -1.12 4.94
N VAL A 137 9.96 -0.20 4.44
CA VAL A 137 11.02 0.48 5.21
C VAL A 137 10.52 1.69 6.02
N HIS A 138 9.24 2.02 5.96
CA HIS A 138 8.53 3.04 6.75
C HIS A 138 9.04 4.48 6.63
N HIS A 139 9.99 4.77 5.73
CA HIS A 139 10.47 6.13 5.47
C HIS A 139 10.41 6.47 3.98
N LYS A 140 10.24 7.75 3.68
CA LYS A 140 10.10 8.22 2.30
C LYS A 140 11.41 8.13 1.54
N GLN A 141 11.34 7.54 0.35
CA GLN A 141 12.41 7.57 -0.64
C GLN A 141 11.80 7.74 -2.02
N ARG A 142 12.50 8.45 -2.91
CA ARG A 142 12.10 8.60 -4.30
C ARG A 142 13.35 8.56 -5.18
N GLU A 143 13.34 7.72 -6.20
CA GLU A 143 14.50 7.47 -7.04
C GLU A 143 14.09 7.07 -8.45
N GLU A 144 14.69 7.70 -9.46
CA GLU A 144 14.57 7.25 -10.84
C GLU A 144 15.58 6.13 -11.10
N LEU A 145 15.10 5.00 -11.56
CA LEU A 145 15.94 3.85 -11.90
C LEU A 145 15.46 3.21 -13.21
N GLY A 146 16.26 3.34 -14.26
CA GLY A 146 15.86 2.94 -15.61
C GLY A 146 14.60 3.69 -16.07
N PRO A 147 13.58 3.00 -16.61
CA PRO A 147 12.34 3.62 -17.04
C PRO A 147 11.34 3.90 -15.90
N CYS A 148 11.69 3.56 -14.66
CA CYS A 148 10.77 3.57 -13.53
C CYS A 148 11.14 4.64 -12.50
N LEU A 149 10.11 5.29 -11.96
CA LEU A 149 10.22 6.10 -10.75
C LEU A 149 9.79 5.27 -9.56
N PHE A 150 10.75 4.87 -8.73
CA PHE A 150 10.48 4.16 -7.47
C PHE A 150 10.15 5.15 -6.37
N GLU A 151 9.05 4.89 -5.69
CA GLU A 151 8.67 5.64 -4.51
C GLU A 151 8.38 4.70 -3.34
N VAL A 152 8.99 5.00 -2.20
CA VAL A 152 8.71 4.32 -0.94
C VAL A 152 7.93 5.26 -0.06
N TRP A 153 6.76 4.81 0.35
CA TRP A 153 5.84 5.54 1.19
C TRP A 153 6.12 5.27 2.67
N ASN A 154 6.00 6.29 3.49
CA ASN A 154 6.08 6.12 4.94
C ASN A 154 4.79 5.50 5.50
N ALA A 155 4.90 4.93 6.69
CA ALA A 155 3.78 4.29 7.38
C ALA A 155 2.92 5.30 8.15
N LEU A 156 1.64 4.93 8.37
CA LEU A 156 0.74 5.62 9.29
C LEU A 156 0.85 5.09 10.73
N THR A 157 1.38 3.88 10.89
CA THR A 157 1.50 3.22 12.19
C THR A 157 2.42 3.95 13.16
N ALA A 158 2.20 3.79 14.45
CA ALA A 158 3.18 4.19 15.46
C ALA A 158 4.45 3.33 15.32
N SER A 159 5.59 3.86 15.77
CA SER A 159 6.78 3.06 15.94
C SER A 159 6.53 2.02 17.02
N ASP A 160 6.84 0.77 16.74
CA ASP A 160 6.90 -0.30 17.73
C ASP A 160 8.26 -0.34 18.42
N GLN A 161 8.44 -1.29 19.35
CA GLN A 161 9.69 -1.46 20.08
C GLN A 161 10.88 -1.70 19.15
N TYR A 162 10.70 -2.47 18.08
CA TYR A 162 11.76 -2.75 17.10
C TYR A 162 12.24 -1.45 16.39
N HIS A 163 11.31 -0.59 15.99
CA HIS A 163 11.64 0.68 15.36
C HIS A 163 12.33 1.65 16.33
N ALA A 164 11.89 1.66 17.59
CA ALA A 164 12.50 2.47 18.64
C ALA A 164 13.95 2.03 18.91
N ASP A 165 14.20 0.74 19.05
CA ASP A 165 15.53 0.18 19.31
C ASP A 165 16.47 0.34 18.11
N ALA A 166 15.94 0.30 16.88
CA ALA A 166 16.70 0.53 15.65
C ALA A 166 16.89 2.01 15.31
N LEU A 167 16.44 2.94 16.16
CA LEU A 167 16.52 4.40 15.97
C LEU A 167 15.81 4.88 14.68
N TYR A 168 14.76 4.20 14.21
CA TYR A 168 13.97 4.63 13.08
C TYR A 168 12.96 5.71 13.51
N GLY A 169 13.17 6.95 13.06
CA GLY A 169 12.36 8.12 13.37
C GLY A 169 11.69 8.72 12.13
N ALA A 170 10.86 7.96 11.42
CA ALA A 170 10.16 8.48 10.25
C ALA A 170 8.87 9.24 10.63
N SER A 171 8.58 10.32 9.88
CA SER A 171 7.30 11.02 9.99
C SER A 171 6.15 10.11 9.57
N ARG A 172 4.98 10.28 10.20
CA ARG A 172 3.76 9.53 9.92
C ARG A 172 2.84 10.38 9.06
N SER A 173 2.55 9.96 7.85
CA SER A 173 1.68 10.74 6.96
C SER A 173 0.96 9.85 5.96
N ILE A 174 -0.15 10.37 5.46
CA ILE A 174 -0.84 9.84 4.28
C ILE A 174 -0.64 10.81 3.12
N SER A 175 -0.48 10.29 1.92
CA SER A 175 -0.33 11.09 0.72
C SER A 175 -1.44 10.78 -0.26
N SER A 176 -1.95 11.82 -0.93
CA SER A 176 -2.77 11.68 -2.12
C SER A 176 -2.03 12.28 -3.31
N VAL A 177 -2.04 11.57 -4.44
CA VAL A 177 -1.36 11.99 -5.66
C VAL A 177 -2.37 12.00 -6.79
N VAL A 178 -2.37 13.07 -7.58
CA VAL A 178 -3.20 13.19 -8.77
C VAL A 178 -2.34 12.92 -9.99
N TYR A 179 -2.75 11.94 -10.78
CA TYR A 179 -2.10 11.60 -12.03
C TYR A 179 -3.00 11.96 -13.21
N HIS A 180 -2.43 12.61 -14.19
CA HIS A 180 -3.08 12.84 -15.48
C HIS A 180 -2.68 11.74 -16.45
N LYS A 181 -3.64 11.17 -17.19
CA LYS A 181 -3.41 10.02 -18.08
C LYS A 181 -2.35 10.25 -19.19
N GLN A 182 -2.03 11.50 -19.53
CA GLN A 182 -1.03 11.86 -20.55
C GLN A 182 0.23 12.48 -19.96
N PHE A 183 0.18 13.08 -18.77
CA PHE A 183 1.28 13.88 -18.21
C PHE A 183 1.88 13.33 -16.93
N GLY A 184 1.41 12.15 -16.46
CA GLY A 184 1.89 11.57 -15.22
C GLY A 184 1.43 12.33 -13.99
N GLU A 185 2.27 12.40 -12.94
CA GLU A 185 1.97 13.11 -11.70
C GLU A 185 1.82 14.63 -11.95
N VAL A 186 0.71 15.20 -11.51
CA VAL A 186 0.41 16.63 -11.67
C VAL A 186 0.20 17.37 -10.36
N SER A 187 -0.12 16.66 -9.28
CA SER A 187 -0.23 17.27 -7.96
C SER A 187 -0.08 16.23 -6.85
N ARG A 188 0.35 16.70 -5.68
CA ARG A 188 0.56 15.84 -4.50
C ARG A 188 0.18 16.60 -3.24
N ASN A 189 -0.57 15.95 -2.36
CA ASN A 189 -0.88 16.44 -1.02
C ASN A 189 -0.37 15.45 0.01
N VAL A 190 0.19 15.97 1.09
CA VAL A 190 0.67 15.18 2.22
C VAL A 190 -0.03 15.67 3.48
N CYS A 191 -0.71 14.76 4.17
CA CYS A 191 -1.29 15.02 5.47
C CYS A 191 -0.44 14.34 6.55
N ASP A 192 0.26 15.13 7.35
CA ASP A 192 1.01 14.66 8.52
C ASP A 192 0.03 14.42 9.67
N LEU A 193 0.17 13.29 10.37
CA LEU A 193 -0.74 12.94 11.47
C LEU A 193 -0.69 13.92 12.65
N ARG A 194 0.37 14.72 12.77
CA ARG A 194 0.44 15.78 13.80
C ARG A 194 -0.62 16.85 13.58
N ILE A 195 -0.97 17.15 12.33
CA ILE A 195 -2.02 18.11 11.99
C ILE A 195 -3.37 17.60 12.49
N ILE A 196 -3.69 16.34 12.22
CA ILE A 196 -4.98 15.73 12.62
C ILE A 196 -5.15 15.70 14.14
N ARG A 197 -4.06 15.51 14.90
CA ARG A 197 -4.10 15.50 16.36
C ARG A 197 -4.35 16.87 16.96
N GLN A 198 -3.82 17.94 16.34
CA GLN A 198 -4.04 19.31 16.79
C GLN A 198 -5.49 19.81 16.54
N GLU A 199 -6.18 19.25 15.55
CA GLU A 199 -7.58 19.59 15.25
C GLU A 199 -8.58 18.79 16.12
N ALA A 200 -8.12 17.74 16.80
CA ALA A 200 -8.94 16.86 17.63
C ALA A 200 -8.93 17.23 19.14
N ASP A 201 -8.01 18.10 19.56
CA ASP A 201 -7.88 18.69 20.89
C ASP A 201 -8.59 20.05 20.95
#